data_6a5f837ee6bf73184cec81a2af5b66a0
#
_entry.id   6a5f837ee6bf73184cec81a2af5b66a0
#
_cell.length_a   1.000
_cell.length_b   1.000
_cell.length_c   1.000
_cell.angle_alpha   90.00
_cell.angle_beta   90.00
_cell.angle_gamma   90.00
#
_symmetry.space_group_name_H-M   'P 1'
#
loop_
_entity.id
_entity.type
_entity.pdbx_description
1 polymer ?
#
loop_
_entity_poly.entity_id
_entity_poly.type
_entity_poly.pdbx_seq_one_letter_code
_entity_poly.pdbx_strand_id
1 'polypeptide(L)'
;MSKINEVAELVEKGKAKLVGPAVQEAIDEGDDPVAILNDGMISAMSVVGEKFKNGEIFVPEMLVAARAMKKGVEVLKPHLDRKSVV
;
A
#
# COMPACT_ATOMS: atom_id res chain seq x y z
N MET A 1 -1.25 7.27 15.96
CA MET A 1 -0.64 6.50 14.87
C MET A 1 -1.47 6.60 13.62
N SER A 2 -0.81 6.74 12.50
CA SER A 2 -1.50 6.94 11.23
C SER A 2 -1.90 5.60 10.61
N LYS A 3 -3.09 5.55 10.02
CA LYS A 3 -3.52 4.38 9.24
C LYS A 3 -2.59 4.15 8.06
N ILE A 4 -1.95 5.21 7.59
CA ILE A 4 -1.00 5.12 6.49
C ILE A 4 0.16 4.19 6.87
N ASN A 5 0.66 4.29 8.10
CA ASN A 5 1.71 3.39 8.58
C ASN A 5 1.23 1.95 8.63
N GLU A 6 -0.01 1.74 9.02
CA GLU A 6 -0.60 0.40 9.04
C GLU A 6 -0.70 -0.19 7.64
N VAL A 7 -1.12 0.63 6.67
CA VAL A 7 -1.18 0.22 5.27
C VAL A 7 0.21 -0.19 4.78
N ALA A 8 1.21 0.63 5.08
CA ALA A 8 2.59 0.33 4.67
C ALA A 8 3.05 -1.01 5.24
N GLU A 9 2.79 -1.23 6.52
CA GLU A 9 3.19 -2.48 7.16
C GLU A 9 2.52 -3.68 6.52
N LEU A 10 1.23 -3.57 6.22
CA LEU A 10 0.48 -4.67 5.60
C LEU A 10 1.00 -4.97 4.19
N VAL A 11 1.38 -3.94 3.44
CA VAL A 11 1.97 -4.14 2.12
C VAL A 11 3.32 -4.84 2.24
N GLU A 12 4.17 -4.40 3.18
CA GLU A 12 5.46 -5.03 3.40
C GLU A 12 5.33 -6.52 3.74
N LYS A 13 4.31 -6.85 4.51
CA LYS A 13 4.06 -8.24 4.91
C LYS A 13 3.32 -9.04 3.86
N GLY A 14 2.86 -8.37 2.80
CA GLY A 14 2.14 -9.03 1.72
C GLY A 14 0.74 -9.49 2.10
N LYS A 15 0.11 -8.82 3.04
CA LYS A 15 -1.23 -9.20 3.51
C LYS A 15 -2.31 -8.53 2.67
N ALA A 16 -2.42 -8.96 1.42
CA ALA A 16 -3.35 -8.36 0.47
C ALA A 16 -4.79 -8.34 0.96
N LYS A 17 -5.20 -9.34 1.71
CA LYS A 17 -6.57 -9.40 2.23
C LYS A 17 -6.87 -8.30 3.23
N LEU A 18 -5.84 -7.82 3.93
CA LEU A 18 -5.99 -6.80 4.95
C LEU A 18 -5.71 -5.39 4.43
N VAL A 19 -4.92 -5.28 3.38
CA VAL A 19 -4.56 -3.98 2.80
C VAL A 19 -5.80 -3.23 2.29
N GLY A 20 -6.69 -3.93 1.58
CA GLY A 20 -7.91 -3.31 1.05
C GLY A 20 -8.72 -2.62 2.13
N PRO A 21 -9.16 -3.36 3.15
CA PRO A 21 -9.91 -2.76 4.25
C PRO A 21 -9.15 -1.65 4.98
N ALA A 22 -7.84 -1.81 5.17
CA ALA A 22 -7.03 -0.80 5.84
C ALA A 22 -6.98 0.49 5.03
N VAL A 23 -6.84 0.40 3.71
CA VAL A 23 -6.87 1.56 2.84
C VAL A 23 -8.23 2.25 2.93
N GLN A 24 -9.32 1.47 2.91
CA GLN A 24 -10.66 2.02 3.01
C GLN A 24 -10.85 2.77 4.34
N GLU A 25 -10.36 2.19 5.43
CA GLU A 25 -10.44 2.84 6.74
C GLU A 25 -9.66 4.15 6.75
N ALA A 26 -8.48 4.18 6.13
CA ALA A 26 -7.68 5.40 6.06
C ALA A 26 -8.43 6.50 5.30
N ILE A 27 -9.10 6.14 4.22
CA ILE A 27 -9.92 7.08 3.45
C ILE A 27 -11.08 7.58 4.30
N ASP A 28 -11.74 6.68 4.99
CA ASP A 28 -12.89 7.02 5.84
C ASP A 28 -12.50 7.96 6.98
N GLU A 29 -11.27 7.85 7.46
CA GLU A 29 -10.77 8.73 8.52
C GLU A 29 -10.34 10.10 8.00
N GLY A 30 -10.36 10.28 6.69
CA GLY A 30 -10.04 11.56 6.09
C GLY A 30 -8.62 11.69 5.57
N ASP A 31 -7.85 10.60 5.53
CA ASP A 31 -6.51 10.64 4.96
C ASP A 31 -6.58 10.89 3.46
N ASP A 32 -5.62 11.66 2.96
CA ASP A 32 -5.54 11.96 1.53
C ASP A 32 -5.17 10.67 0.76
N PRO A 33 -5.98 10.29 -0.24
CA PRO A 33 -5.67 9.10 -1.06
C PRO A 33 -4.25 9.15 -1.66
N VAL A 34 -3.78 10.30 -2.08
CA VAL A 34 -2.43 10.44 -2.65
C VAL A 34 -1.39 10.16 -1.56
N ALA A 35 -1.61 10.66 -0.34
CA ALA A 35 -0.70 10.40 0.76
C ALA A 35 -0.67 8.91 1.12
N ILE A 36 -1.83 8.25 1.10
CA ILE A 36 -1.91 6.81 1.36
C ILE A 36 -1.07 6.06 0.33
N LEU A 37 -1.18 6.45 -0.93
CA LEU A 37 -0.41 5.81 -1.98
C LEU A 37 1.10 6.06 -1.79
N ASN A 38 1.50 7.30 -1.63
CA ASN A 38 2.92 7.66 -1.56
C ASN A 38 3.58 7.22 -0.26
N ASP A 39 2.99 7.55 0.87
CA ASP A 39 3.59 7.29 2.17
C ASP A 39 3.29 5.89 2.70
N GLY A 40 2.23 5.28 2.21
CA GLY A 40 1.88 3.92 2.60
C GLY A 40 2.44 2.90 1.63
N MET A 41 1.90 2.86 0.43
CA MET A 41 2.21 1.76 -0.50
C MET A 41 3.56 1.89 -1.19
N ILE A 42 3.86 3.05 -1.76
CA ILE A 42 5.14 3.24 -2.47
C ILE A 42 6.30 3.15 -1.48
N SER A 43 6.15 3.76 -0.31
CA SER A 43 7.15 3.70 0.73
C SER A 43 7.40 2.25 1.16
N ALA A 44 6.33 1.47 1.31
CA ALA A 44 6.44 0.05 1.68
C ALA A 44 7.20 -0.74 0.63
N MET A 45 6.91 -0.49 -0.66
CA MET A 45 7.60 -1.19 -1.73
C MET A 45 9.07 -0.80 -1.81
N SER A 46 9.40 0.42 -1.43
CA SER A 46 10.80 0.83 -1.35
C SER A 46 11.54 0.01 -0.30
N VAL A 47 10.92 -0.20 0.86
CA VAL A 47 11.49 -1.05 1.91
C VAL A 47 11.62 -2.49 1.43
N VAL A 48 10.60 -3.01 0.76
CA VAL A 48 10.62 -4.37 0.22
C VAL A 48 11.76 -4.53 -0.80
N GLY A 49 11.92 -3.55 -1.68
CA GLY A 49 13.00 -3.57 -2.66
C GLY A 49 14.38 -3.58 -2.00
N GLU A 50 14.53 -2.80 -0.94
CA GLU A 50 15.77 -2.74 -0.20
C GLU A 50 16.08 -4.07 0.50
N LYS A 51 15.06 -4.69 1.08
CA LYS A 51 15.23 -6.02 1.70
C LYS A 51 15.63 -7.06 0.67
N PHE A 52 15.04 -6.99 -0.51
CA PHE A 52 15.41 -7.90 -1.58
C PHE A 52 16.89 -7.70 -1.99
N LYS A 53 17.30 -6.46 -2.12
CA LYS A 53 18.67 -6.12 -2.45
C LYS A 53 19.65 -6.66 -1.42
N ASN A 54 19.27 -6.61 -0.14
CA ASN A 54 20.10 -7.08 0.96
C ASN A 54 20.04 -8.59 1.17
N GLY A 55 19.19 -9.28 0.41
CA GLY A 55 19.05 -10.73 0.54
C GLY A 55 18.17 -11.17 1.71
N GLU A 56 17.41 -10.25 2.27
CA GLU A 56 16.52 -10.57 3.40
C GLU A 56 15.23 -11.25 2.94
N ILE A 57 14.83 -11.00 1.69
CA ILE A 57 13.64 -11.63 1.11
C ILE A 57 13.96 -12.12 -0.29
N PHE A 58 13.12 -12.99 -0.81
CA PHE A 58 13.29 -13.57 -2.14
C PHE A 58 12.15 -13.14 -3.06
N VAL A 59 12.28 -13.47 -4.35
CA VAL A 59 11.30 -13.08 -5.38
C VAL A 59 9.86 -13.43 -5.00
N PRO A 60 9.55 -14.63 -4.48
CA PRO A 60 8.18 -14.94 -4.09
C PRO A 60 7.60 -13.96 -3.07
N GLU A 61 8.40 -13.55 -2.11
CA GLU A 61 7.95 -12.60 -1.08
C GLU A 61 7.72 -11.22 -1.68
N MET A 62 8.58 -10.82 -2.61
CA MET A 62 8.42 -9.56 -3.32
C MET A 62 7.13 -9.54 -4.13
N LEU A 63 6.80 -10.66 -4.78
CA LEU A 63 5.56 -10.77 -5.54
C LEU A 63 4.34 -10.67 -4.64
N VAL A 64 4.40 -11.25 -3.46
CA VAL A 64 3.31 -11.17 -2.50
C VAL A 64 3.08 -9.72 -2.07
N ALA A 65 4.16 -8.99 -1.79
CA ALA A 65 4.07 -7.59 -1.44
C ALA A 65 3.49 -6.77 -2.60
N ALA A 66 3.90 -7.07 -3.83
CA ALA A 66 3.38 -6.39 -5.01
C ALA A 66 1.87 -6.62 -5.18
N ARG A 67 1.42 -7.82 -4.87
CA ARG A 67 -0.03 -8.13 -4.91
C ARG A 67 -0.78 -7.35 -3.86
N ALA A 68 -0.21 -7.22 -2.68
CA ALA A 68 -0.82 -6.44 -1.61
C ALA A 68 -0.94 -4.97 -2.03
N MET A 69 0.10 -4.42 -2.63
CA MET A 69 0.06 -3.06 -3.15
C MET A 69 -1.00 -2.89 -4.21
N LYS A 70 -1.07 -3.84 -5.15
CA LYS A 70 -2.09 -3.80 -6.20
C LYS A 70 -3.49 -3.75 -5.61
N LYS A 71 -3.75 -4.55 -4.59
CA LYS A 71 -5.04 -4.58 -3.93
C LYS A 71 -5.38 -3.23 -3.31
N GLY A 72 -4.41 -2.62 -2.65
CA GLY A 72 -4.59 -1.30 -2.07
C GLY A 72 -4.84 -0.24 -3.12
N VAL A 73 -4.11 -0.30 -4.23
CA VAL A 73 -4.30 0.65 -5.34
C VAL A 73 -5.69 0.51 -5.94
N GLU A 74 -6.21 -0.71 -6.05
CA GLU A 74 -7.56 -0.93 -6.57
C GLU A 74 -8.61 -0.25 -5.69
N VAL A 75 -8.42 -0.27 -4.37
CA VAL A 75 -9.32 0.41 -3.46
C VAL A 75 -9.19 1.93 -3.57
N LEU A 76 -7.98 2.41 -3.75
CA LEU A 76 -7.71 3.85 -3.88
C LEU A 76 -8.15 4.43 -5.21
N LYS A 77 -8.12 3.63 -6.27
CA LYS A 77 -8.33 4.12 -7.62
C LYS A 77 -9.57 5.00 -7.80
N PRO A 78 -10.76 4.62 -7.33
CA PRO A 78 -11.93 5.48 -7.47
C PRO A 78 -11.74 6.85 -6.82
N HIS A 79 -10.99 6.90 -5.74
CA HIS A 79 -10.74 8.14 -5.01
C HIS A 79 -9.70 9.01 -5.70
N LEU A 80 -8.72 8.38 -6.35
CA LEU A 80 -7.71 9.10 -7.12
C LEU A 80 -8.31 9.65 -8.42
N ASP A 81 -9.09 8.84 -9.10
CA ASP A 81 -9.71 9.22 -10.38
C ASP A 81 -10.70 10.35 -10.21
N ARG A 82 -11.32 10.46 -9.04
CA ARG A 82 -12.29 11.50 -8.77
C ARG A 82 -11.71 12.91 -8.96
N LYS A 83 -10.41 13.07 -8.71
CA LYS A 83 -9.75 14.36 -8.85
C LYS A 83 -9.41 14.69 -10.30
N SER A 84 -9.34 13.68 -11.13
CA SER A 84 -8.98 13.87 -12.53
C SER A 84 -10.19 14.00 -13.45
N VAL A 85 -11.35 13.68 -12.95
CA VAL A 85 -12.59 13.83 -13.71
C VAL A 85 -13.13 15.24 -13.48
N VAL A 86 -12.97 16.07 -14.44
CA VAL A 86 -13.43 17.45 -14.36
C VAL A 86 -14.37 17.75 -15.51
#